data_35da7bdb5b8217a1b956fe959be4b2f2
#
_entry.id   35da7bdb5b8217a1b956fe959be4b2f2
#
_cell.length_a   1.000
_cell.length_b   1.000
_cell.length_c   1.000
_cell.angle_alpha   90.00
_cell.angle_beta   90.00
_cell.angle_gamma   90.00
#
_symmetry.space_group_name_H-M   'P 1'
#
loop_
_entity.id
_entity.type
_entity.pdbx_description
1 polymer ?
#
loop_
_entity_poly.entity_id
_entity_poly.type
_entity_poly.pdbx_seq_one_letter_code
_entity_poly.pdbx_strand_id
1 'polypeptide(L)'
;MITTPIEQLASLRVGTVEYISPDRIEVQLDIESPDSVALNTGMPRSFPRINGYLMIPVDLGFVVGQVSWITIQRSPYPKRSGFQDFGLIDLPFPLRKMELQPVGTLVATEDGYKFKRGLETFPSVGDIVILPMEDQLRSIIESGDNRRVYIGNSPLVGNAKVMIDPDRLFGRHLAVLGNTGSGKSCSVAGLIRWSLESAREKLVDSTKLVNSRFIVLDPNGEYSKAFVDKQEANIYMVNVENGDGKKQLEVPLWFWNTDEWCGFTKASPKTHRTTIVHALKSVRSGIVFEELSKQRELASYARTIIDTIEVNKAAGNPWGKFPLSKNFHQSVEKWVSGIVSDEDYSDELKDAIQVFEAKAKELINARSGPYPHYDYTRDEVDSLITLLKEVYAKAGGKEEEFLPTDEDSPIPFTGENFIRSIEANAEILNTTDYIVTLMPRIKTLLADVRVKKVINNETLKLSEWLGNYIGADNKESLTIIDLSLLPSD
;
A
#
# COMPACT_ATOMS: atom_id res chain seq x y z
N MET A 1 -25.55 -23.66 48.99
CA MET A 1 -25.93 -22.50 49.81
C MET A 1 -26.27 -21.38 48.85
N ILE A 2 -27.47 -20.80 48.97
CA ILE A 2 -27.82 -19.62 48.16
C ILE A 2 -27.19 -18.44 48.90
N THR A 3 -26.06 -17.95 48.40
CA THR A 3 -25.41 -16.75 48.91
C THR A 3 -26.22 -15.51 48.52
N THR A 4 -26.36 -14.59 49.45
CA THR A 4 -27.03 -13.31 49.18
C THR A 4 -26.20 -12.48 48.20
N PRO A 5 -26.79 -11.57 47.41
CA PRO A 5 -26.03 -10.71 46.48
C PRO A 5 -24.89 -9.91 47.15
N ILE A 6 -25.08 -9.54 48.41
CA ILE A 6 -24.07 -8.84 49.23
C ILE A 6 -22.89 -9.77 49.57
N GLU A 7 -23.16 -11.01 49.96
CA GLU A 7 -22.10 -12.01 50.23
C GLU A 7 -21.32 -12.36 48.93
N GLN A 8 -22.00 -12.40 47.80
CA GLN A 8 -21.34 -12.60 46.51
C GLN A 8 -20.40 -11.44 46.16
N LEU A 9 -20.83 -10.20 46.31
CA LEU A 9 -19.99 -9.02 46.10
C LEU A 9 -18.80 -8.99 47.06
N ALA A 10 -19.01 -9.31 48.34
CA ALA A 10 -17.94 -9.37 49.32
C ALA A 10 -16.90 -10.44 48.99
N SER A 11 -17.33 -11.59 48.45
CA SER A 11 -16.42 -12.67 48.04
C SER A 11 -15.61 -12.37 46.76
N LEU A 12 -16.03 -11.39 45.98
CA LEU A 12 -15.35 -10.95 44.73
C LEU A 12 -14.43 -9.76 44.95
N ARG A 13 -14.46 -9.15 46.13
CA ARG A 13 -13.64 -7.99 46.43
C ARG A 13 -12.17 -8.34 46.45
N VAL A 14 -11.35 -7.49 45.78
CA VAL A 14 -9.90 -7.63 45.69
C VAL A 14 -9.13 -6.43 46.25
N GLY A 15 -9.81 -5.31 46.43
CA GLY A 15 -9.17 -4.08 46.91
C GLY A 15 -10.09 -2.88 46.91
N THR A 16 -9.49 -1.71 47.07
CA THR A 16 -10.15 -0.40 47.06
C THR A 16 -9.41 0.58 46.17
N VAL A 17 -10.17 1.51 45.61
CA VAL A 17 -9.62 2.59 44.76
C VAL A 17 -8.88 3.58 45.66
N GLU A 18 -7.63 3.85 45.33
CA GLU A 18 -6.75 4.80 46.04
C GLU A 18 -6.58 6.11 45.28
N TYR A 19 -6.53 6.04 43.98
CA TYR A 19 -6.33 7.21 43.10
C TYR A 19 -7.11 7.05 41.79
N ILE A 20 -7.62 8.18 41.26
CA ILE A 20 -8.38 8.21 40.01
C ILE A 20 -7.91 9.37 39.14
N SER A 21 -7.67 9.08 37.88
CA SER A 21 -7.51 10.04 36.78
C SER A 21 -8.26 9.53 35.53
N PRO A 22 -8.45 10.35 34.50
CA PRO A 22 -9.15 9.92 33.29
C PRO A 22 -8.49 8.75 32.53
N ASP A 23 -7.20 8.57 32.69
CA ASP A 23 -6.38 7.58 32.01
C ASP A 23 -5.97 6.38 32.88
N ARG A 24 -6.06 6.51 34.23
CA ARG A 24 -5.65 5.45 35.15
C ARG A 24 -6.39 5.49 36.49
N ILE A 25 -6.53 4.33 37.07
CA ILE A 25 -7.10 4.12 38.41
C ILE A 25 -6.09 3.27 39.20
N GLU A 26 -5.62 3.79 40.36
CA GLU A 26 -4.76 3.01 41.23
C GLU A 26 -5.60 2.33 42.32
N VAL A 27 -5.30 1.06 42.53
CA VAL A 27 -6.03 0.19 43.48
C VAL A 27 -5.07 -0.33 44.52
N GLN A 28 -5.43 -0.18 45.77
CA GLN A 28 -4.79 -0.89 46.87
C GLN A 28 -5.46 -2.25 47.06
N LEU A 29 -4.70 -3.32 46.93
CA LEU A 29 -5.19 -4.68 47.09
C LEU A 29 -5.36 -4.99 48.57
N ASP A 30 -6.44 -5.70 48.92
CA ASP A 30 -6.67 -6.17 50.27
C ASP A 30 -5.58 -7.19 50.66
N ILE A 31 -5.21 -7.23 51.95
CA ILE A 31 -4.15 -8.09 52.48
C ILE A 31 -4.49 -9.57 52.28
N GLU A 32 -5.79 -9.90 52.42
CA GLU A 32 -6.31 -11.25 52.26
C GLU A 32 -6.50 -11.69 50.80
N SER A 33 -6.26 -10.78 49.83
CA SER A 33 -6.38 -11.12 48.42
C SER A 33 -5.32 -12.16 48.06
N PRO A 34 -5.71 -13.30 47.47
CA PRO A 34 -4.79 -14.38 47.17
C PRO A 34 -3.78 -13.96 46.07
N ASP A 35 -2.59 -14.57 46.12
CA ASP A 35 -1.50 -14.22 45.15
C ASP A 35 -1.76 -14.75 43.76
N SER A 36 -2.55 -15.81 43.60
CA SER A 36 -2.73 -16.45 42.28
C SER A 36 -4.14 -16.98 42.00
N VAL A 37 -4.89 -17.39 43.01
CA VAL A 37 -6.22 -18.01 42.87
C VAL A 37 -7.13 -17.54 43.99
N ALA A 38 -8.33 -17.05 43.67
CA ALA A 38 -9.35 -16.72 44.64
C ALA A 38 -10.23 -17.97 44.93
N LEU A 39 -10.23 -18.45 46.14
CA LEU A 39 -10.98 -19.65 46.57
C LEU A 39 -12.28 -19.32 47.33
N ASN A 40 -12.61 -18.05 47.52
CA ASN A 40 -13.66 -17.59 48.43
C ASN A 40 -15.09 -18.05 48.08
N THR A 41 -15.32 -18.55 46.88
CA THR A 41 -16.66 -18.98 46.42
C THR A 41 -16.78 -20.49 46.18
N GLY A 42 -15.82 -21.29 46.64
CA GLY A 42 -15.78 -22.74 46.38
C GLY A 42 -15.38 -23.14 44.92
N MET A 43 -15.29 -22.18 44.01
CA MET A 43 -14.72 -22.38 42.68
C MET A 43 -13.40 -21.60 42.56
N PRO A 44 -12.33 -22.23 42.13
CA PRO A 44 -11.04 -21.54 41.90
C PRO A 44 -11.20 -20.50 40.81
N ARG A 45 -10.96 -19.23 41.11
CA ARG A 45 -10.92 -18.15 40.15
C ARG A 45 -9.49 -17.60 40.05
N SER A 46 -9.01 -17.45 38.83
CA SER A 46 -7.70 -16.85 38.61
C SER A 46 -7.72 -15.40 39.06
N PHE A 47 -6.79 -15.01 39.91
CA PHE A 47 -6.55 -13.62 40.26
C PHE A 47 -6.11 -12.87 38.98
N PRO A 48 -6.62 -11.64 38.70
CA PRO A 48 -6.30 -10.94 37.46
C PRO A 48 -4.82 -10.61 37.42
N ARG A 49 -4.24 -11.02 36.31
CA ARG A 49 -2.86 -10.70 35.93
C ARG A 49 -2.86 -9.48 35.01
N ILE A 50 -1.70 -9.02 34.62
CA ILE A 50 -1.54 -8.01 33.57
C ILE A 50 -2.40 -8.40 32.36
N ASN A 51 -3.15 -7.44 31.80
CA ASN A 51 -4.17 -7.60 30.78
C ASN A 51 -5.50 -8.27 31.22
N GLY A 52 -5.65 -8.66 32.49
CA GLY A 52 -6.92 -9.06 33.03
C GLY A 52 -7.85 -7.88 33.31
N TYR A 53 -9.13 -8.14 33.60
CA TYR A 53 -10.13 -7.12 33.85
C TYR A 53 -10.60 -7.14 35.31
N LEU A 54 -10.83 -5.96 35.85
CA LEU A 54 -11.50 -5.72 37.15
C LEU A 54 -12.66 -4.76 36.96
N MET A 55 -13.57 -4.77 37.89
CA MET A 55 -14.76 -3.92 37.86
C MET A 55 -14.88 -3.10 39.16
N ILE A 56 -15.40 -1.89 39.01
CA ILE A 56 -15.69 -0.98 40.11
C ILE A 56 -17.18 -0.62 40.02
N PRO A 57 -18.00 -0.94 41.01
CA PRO A 57 -19.42 -0.58 41.02
C PRO A 57 -19.61 0.93 40.97
N VAL A 58 -20.54 1.39 40.16
CA VAL A 58 -20.98 2.79 40.03
C VAL A 58 -22.50 2.82 39.84
N ASP A 59 -23.13 3.98 39.95
CA ASP A 59 -24.60 4.12 39.93
C ASP A 59 -25.28 3.48 38.69
N LEU A 60 -24.63 3.50 37.54
CA LEU A 60 -25.17 2.98 36.28
C LEU A 60 -24.66 1.58 35.91
N GLY A 61 -23.94 0.90 36.81
CA GLY A 61 -23.38 -0.42 36.54
C GLY A 61 -21.95 -0.59 37.08
N PHE A 62 -21.00 -0.93 36.22
CA PHE A 62 -19.62 -1.17 36.63
C PHE A 62 -18.67 -0.47 35.70
N VAL A 63 -17.73 0.29 36.24
CA VAL A 63 -16.55 0.71 35.46
C VAL A 63 -15.62 -0.49 35.29
N VAL A 64 -15.22 -0.77 34.07
CA VAL A 64 -14.31 -1.85 33.72
C VAL A 64 -12.92 -1.27 33.50
N GLY A 65 -11.95 -1.77 34.27
CA GLY A 65 -10.54 -1.44 34.12
C GLY A 65 -9.70 -2.66 33.73
N GLN A 66 -8.76 -2.46 32.81
CA GLN A 66 -7.77 -3.48 32.44
C GLN A 66 -6.51 -3.28 33.29
N VAL A 67 -5.97 -4.35 33.86
CA VAL A 67 -4.74 -4.31 34.65
C VAL A 67 -3.55 -3.98 33.78
N SER A 68 -2.89 -2.85 34.03
CA SER A 68 -1.68 -2.40 33.32
C SER A 68 -0.41 -2.83 34.07
N TRP A 69 -0.36 -2.70 35.38
CA TRP A 69 0.75 -3.21 36.17
C TRP A 69 0.32 -3.58 37.61
N ILE A 70 1.18 -4.37 38.28
CA ILE A 70 1.03 -4.77 39.68
C ILE A 70 2.38 -4.57 40.36
N THR A 71 2.40 -3.96 41.53
CA THR A 71 3.62 -3.68 42.29
C THR A 71 3.42 -3.89 43.81
N ILE A 72 4.54 -3.92 44.51
CA ILE A 72 4.58 -4.00 45.95
C ILE A 72 5.22 -2.74 46.50
N GLN A 73 4.48 -1.96 47.25
CA GLN A 73 5.01 -0.82 47.98
C GLN A 73 5.63 -1.28 49.28
N ARG A 74 6.93 -1.07 49.41
CA ARG A 74 7.65 -1.35 50.66
C ARG A 74 7.54 -0.16 51.61
N SER A 75 7.54 -0.44 52.92
CA SER A 75 7.59 0.62 53.93
C SER A 75 8.81 1.50 53.72
N PRO A 76 8.67 2.85 53.69
CA PRO A 76 9.79 3.76 53.62
C PRO A 76 10.69 3.72 54.85
N TYR A 77 10.24 3.11 55.92
CA TYR A 77 11.00 2.98 57.19
C TYR A 77 11.64 1.61 57.26
N PRO A 78 12.96 1.53 57.56
CA PRO A 78 13.63 0.27 57.77
C PRO A 78 13.03 -0.40 59.05
N LYS A 79 12.77 -1.71 58.99
CA LYS A 79 12.39 -2.47 60.18
C LYS A 79 13.47 -2.31 61.25
N ARG A 80 13.17 -1.60 62.35
CA ARG A 80 14.04 -1.58 63.51
C ARG A 80 13.89 -2.91 64.23
N SER A 81 14.96 -3.73 64.18
CA SER A 81 15.06 -4.91 65.02
C SER A 81 15.08 -4.46 66.49
N GLY A 82 14.04 -4.70 67.26
CA GLY A 82 13.96 -4.37 68.67
C GLY A 82 12.63 -3.84 69.21
N PHE A 83 11.63 -3.62 68.35
CA PHE A 83 10.30 -3.13 68.75
C PHE A 83 9.23 -4.22 68.83
N GLN A 84 9.62 -5.52 68.93
CA GLN A 84 8.65 -6.61 69.06
C GLN A 84 7.90 -6.68 70.41
N ASP A 85 8.36 -5.91 71.42
CA ASP A 85 7.86 -6.04 72.77
C ASP A 85 6.76 -5.01 73.15
N PHE A 86 6.33 -4.12 72.29
CA PHE A 86 5.41 -3.06 72.69
C PHE A 86 4.00 -3.11 72.08
N GLY A 87 3.56 -4.24 71.51
CA GLY A 87 2.17 -4.37 70.99
C GLY A 87 1.74 -3.30 69.99
N LEU A 88 2.68 -2.62 69.37
CA LEU A 88 2.44 -1.74 68.24
C LEU A 88 2.05 -2.59 67.04
N ILE A 89 0.82 -2.44 66.62
CA ILE A 89 0.24 -3.05 65.39
C ILE A 89 1.22 -2.89 64.28
N ASP A 90 1.81 -4.00 63.78
CA ASP A 90 2.56 -4.00 62.52
C ASP A 90 1.65 -3.43 61.46
N LEU A 91 2.00 -2.24 60.95
CA LEU A 91 1.34 -1.72 59.77
C LEU A 91 1.43 -2.80 58.69
N PRO A 92 0.36 -3.08 57.95
CA PRO A 92 0.31 -4.16 56.99
C PRO A 92 1.17 -3.82 55.77
N PHE A 93 2.46 -3.98 55.90
CA PHE A 93 3.43 -3.91 54.83
C PHE A 93 3.95 -5.32 54.53
N PRO A 94 4.18 -5.63 53.25
CA PRO A 94 4.12 -4.77 52.05
C PRO A 94 2.69 -4.60 51.49
N LEU A 95 2.34 -3.37 51.15
CA LEU A 95 1.09 -3.08 50.46
C LEU A 95 1.22 -3.47 48.98
N ARG A 96 0.28 -4.24 48.48
CA ARG A 96 0.19 -4.57 47.05
C ARG A 96 -0.67 -3.52 46.36
N LYS A 97 -0.17 -2.97 45.23
CA LYS A 97 -0.88 -1.98 44.41
C LYS A 97 -1.00 -2.47 42.99
N MET A 98 -2.05 -2.04 42.34
CA MET A 98 -2.38 -2.36 40.98
C MET A 98 -2.85 -1.10 40.26
N GLU A 99 -2.48 -0.93 38.99
CA GLU A 99 -3.03 0.11 38.13
C GLU A 99 -3.99 -0.50 37.13
N LEU A 100 -5.12 0.16 36.97
CA LEU A 100 -6.13 -0.17 35.98
C LEU A 100 -6.23 0.94 34.97
N GLN A 101 -6.21 0.56 33.69
CA GLN A 101 -6.58 1.44 32.61
C GLN A 101 -8.09 1.33 32.36
N PRO A 102 -8.87 2.42 32.51
CA PRO A 102 -10.32 2.37 32.28
C PRO A 102 -10.60 2.08 30.79
N VAL A 103 -11.46 1.09 30.50
CA VAL A 103 -11.78 0.69 29.12
C VAL A 103 -13.25 0.94 28.75
N GLY A 104 -14.14 1.03 29.74
CA GLY A 104 -15.55 1.29 29.49
C GLY A 104 -16.44 1.00 30.70
N THR A 105 -17.74 1.03 30.46
CA THR A 105 -18.78 0.79 31.47
C THR A 105 -19.61 -0.43 31.09
N LEU A 106 -19.81 -1.34 32.03
CA LEU A 106 -20.69 -2.50 31.91
C LEU A 106 -22.03 -2.18 32.57
N VAL A 107 -23.09 -2.10 31.77
CA VAL A 107 -24.44 -1.74 32.24
C VAL A 107 -25.28 -3.01 32.29
N ALA A 108 -26.03 -3.20 33.41
CA ALA A 108 -27.01 -4.25 33.49
C ALA A 108 -28.26 -3.91 32.68
N THR A 109 -28.74 -4.87 31.87
CA THR A 109 -29.95 -4.76 31.06
C THR A 109 -30.89 -5.95 31.39
N GLU A 110 -32.13 -5.93 30.92
CA GLU A 110 -33.09 -7.03 31.12
C GLU A 110 -32.58 -8.36 30.55
N ASP A 111 -31.77 -8.30 29.46
CA ASP A 111 -31.21 -9.46 28.77
C ASP A 111 -29.79 -9.85 29.24
N GLY A 112 -29.28 -9.23 30.33
CA GLY A 112 -27.95 -9.47 30.86
C GLY A 112 -27.09 -8.21 30.95
N TYR A 113 -25.81 -8.31 30.56
CA TYR A 113 -24.88 -7.19 30.63
C TYR A 113 -24.52 -6.67 29.24
N LYS A 114 -24.49 -5.33 29.10
CA LYS A 114 -24.03 -4.65 27.88
C LYS A 114 -22.81 -3.79 28.16
N PHE A 115 -21.71 -4.05 27.48
CA PHE A 115 -20.50 -3.24 27.61
C PHE A 115 -20.52 -2.06 26.63
N LYS A 116 -20.28 -0.86 27.16
CA LYS A 116 -20.08 0.38 26.37
C LYS A 116 -18.66 0.87 26.54
N ARG A 117 -17.98 1.21 25.46
CA ARG A 117 -16.66 1.83 25.53
C ARG A 117 -16.77 3.28 25.99
N GLY A 118 -15.79 3.71 26.80
CA GLY A 118 -15.76 5.02 27.43
C GLY A 118 -16.46 5.05 28.78
N LEU A 119 -16.17 6.06 29.58
CA LEU A 119 -16.72 6.25 30.91
C LEU A 119 -17.74 7.38 30.86
N GLU A 120 -18.97 7.10 31.35
CA GLU A 120 -19.99 8.13 31.59
C GLU A 120 -19.88 8.64 33.03
N THR A 121 -19.45 7.78 33.97
CA THR A 121 -19.24 8.09 35.37
C THR A 121 -17.92 7.54 35.84
N PHE A 122 -17.24 8.28 36.72
CA PHE A 122 -16.01 7.81 37.36
C PHE A 122 -16.32 7.28 38.77
N PRO A 123 -15.62 6.24 39.25
CA PRO A 123 -15.72 5.80 40.62
C PRO A 123 -15.17 6.85 41.59
N SER A 124 -15.36 6.66 42.87
CA SER A 124 -14.81 7.49 43.94
C SER A 124 -13.63 6.80 44.64
N VAL A 125 -12.73 7.60 45.23
CA VAL A 125 -11.69 7.05 46.09
C VAL A 125 -12.32 6.37 47.28
N GLY A 126 -11.90 5.12 47.56
CA GLY A 126 -12.48 4.27 48.57
C GLY A 126 -13.51 3.26 48.05
N ASP A 127 -13.93 3.37 46.79
CA ASP A 127 -14.82 2.40 46.17
C ASP A 127 -14.18 1.01 46.10
N ILE A 128 -15.01 -0.02 46.24
CA ILE A 128 -14.56 -1.41 46.19
C ILE A 128 -14.21 -1.83 44.73
N VAL A 129 -13.18 -2.62 44.60
CA VAL A 129 -12.78 -3.23 43.32
C VAL A 129 -13.05 -4.73 43.40
N ILE A 130 -13.76 -5.26 42.42
CA ILE A 130 -14.23 -6.64 42.39
C ILE A 130 -13.75 -7.41 41.16
N LEU A 131 -13.67 -8.74 41.28
CA LEU A 131 -13.50 -9.67 40.19
C LEU A 131 -14.79 -9.74 39.36
N PRO A 132 -14.72 -9.69 38.04
CA PRO A 132 -15.88 -9.93 37.20
C PRO A 132 -16.31 -11.40 37.24
N MET A 133 -17.62 -11.64 37.17
CA MET A 133 -18.16 -12.97 36.89
C MET A 133 -17.95 -13.39 35.45
N GLU A 134 -18.08 -14.66 35.14
CA GLU A 134 -17.84 -15.22 33.80
C GLU A 134 -18.75 -14.57 32.75
N ASP A 135 -20.03 -14.38 33.04
CA ASP A 135 -20.98 -13.73 32.13
C ASP A 135 -20.65 -12.25 31.87
N GLN A 136 -20.16 -11.55 32.92
CA GLN A 136 -19.69 -10.18 32.82
C GLN A 136 -18.43 -10.09 31.93
N LEU A 137 -17.48 -11.00 32.12
CA LEU A 137 -16.28 -11.11 31.31
C LEU A 137 -16.61 -11.41 29.85
N ARG A 138 -17.54 -12.33 29.59
CA ARG A 138 -18.02 -12.61 28.23
C ARG A 138 -18.63 -11.36 27.62
N SER A 139 -19.49 -10.65 28.35
CA SER A 139 -20.10 -9.42 27.84
C SER A 139 -19.10 -8.32 27.53
N ILE A 140 -17.98 -8.23 28.25
CA ILE A 140 -16.90 -7.29 27.98
C ILE A 140 -16.18 -7.67 26.68
N ILE A 141 -15.83 -8.95 26.49
CA ILE A 141 -15.02 -9.43 25.36
C ILE A 141 -15.85 -9.64 24.11
N GLU A 142 -17.05 -10.19 24.27
CA GLU A 142 -17.97 -10.44 23.16
C GLU A 142 -18.77 -9.20 22.75
N SER A 143 -18.55 -8.06 23.42
CA SER A 143 -19.28 -6.81 23.15
C SER A 143 -18.97 -6.23 21.78
N GLY A 144 -19.97 -5.68 21.16
CA GLY A 144 -19.90 -4.94 19.88
C GLY A 144 -20.89 -5.48 18.87
N ASP A 145 -21.59 -4.53 18.23
CA ASP A 145 -22.43 -4.83 17.09
C ASP A 145 -21.52 -5.29 15.92
N ASN A 146 -21.97 -6.24 15.11
CA ASN A 146 -21.25 -6.77 13.94
C ASN A 146 -20.01 -7.66 14.19
N ARG A 147 -19.76 -8.13 15.39
CA ARG A 147 -18.74 -9.16 15.60
C ARG A 147 -19.23 -10.50 15.03
N ARG A 148 -18.66 -10.91 13.92
CA ARG A 148 -19.18 -12.03 13.12
C ARG A 148 -18.18 -13.15 12.93
N VAL A 149 -16.90 -12.89 13.13
CA VAL A 149 -15.83 -13.84 12.85
C VAL A 149 -15.22 -14.31 14.15
N TYR A 150 -15.38 -15.60 14.43
CA TYR A 150 -14.74 -16.27 15.55
C TYR A 150 -13.28 -16.56 15.24
N ILE A 151 -12.37 -16.15 16.12
CA ILE A 151 -10.91 -16.31 15.95
C ILE A 151 -10.28 -17.19 17.03
N GLY A 152 -10.98 -17.55 18.07
CA GLY A 152 -10.49 -18.39 19.15
C GLY A 152 -11.10 -18.07 20.50
N ASN A 153 -10.58 -18.67 21.55
CA ASN A 153 -10.99 -18.43 22.93
C ASN A 153 -9.86 -17.73 23.70
N SER A 154 -10.24 -16.86 24.64
CA SER A 154 -9.30 -16.22 25.54
C SER A 154 -9.12 -17.05 26.82
N PRO A 155 -7.95 -17.64 27.06
CA PRO A 155 -7.70 -18.40 28.27
C PRO A 155 -7.63 -17.48 29.51
N LEU A 156 -7.39 -16.19 29.31
CA LEU A 156 -7.32 -15.20 30.42
C LEU A 156 -8.71 -14.85 30.97
N VAL A 157 -9.77 -15.21 30.23
CA VAL A 157 -11.13 -14.76 30.50
C VAL A 157 -12.10 -15.95 30.43
N GLY A 158 -11.86 -16.99 31.21
CA GLY A 158 -12.77 -18.12 31.32
C GLY A 158 -13.11 -18.81 30.00
N ASN A 159 -12.17 -18.86 29.04
CA ASN A 159 -12.41 -19.37 27.69
C ASN A 159 -13.50 -18.63 26.87
N ALA A 160 -13.76 -17.36 27.17
CA ALA A 160 -14.70 -16.56 26.39
C ALA A 160 -14.33 -16.54 24.89
N LYS A 161 -15.34 -16.62 24.02
CA LYS A 161 -15.17 -16.55 22.58
C LYS A 161 -14.66 -15.17 22.16
N VAL A 162 -13.56 -15.14 21.43
CA VAL A 162 -13.06 -13.91 20.85
C VAL A 162 -13.59 -13.80 19.44
N MET A 163 -14.40 -12.77 19.22
CA MET A 163 -15.02 -12.47 17.94
C MET A 163 -14.50 -11.14 17.42
N ILE A 164 -14.31 -11.03 16.11
CA ILE A 164 -13.90 -9.78 15.45
C ILE A 164 -14.98 -9.26 14.50
N ASP A 165 -14.98 -7.96 14.32
CA ASP A 165 -15.72 -7.28 13.28
C ASP A 165 -14.81 -7.15 12.03
N PRO A 166 -15.07 -7.94 10.96
CA PRO A 166 -14.20 -7.92 9.77
C PRO A 166 -14.25 -6.58 9.03
N ASP A 167 -15.39 -5.87 9.07
CA ASP A 167 -15.53 -4.59 8.37
C ASP A 167 -14.64 -3.51 9.02
N ARG A 168 -14.52 -3.53 10.34
CA ARG A 168 -13.61 -2.63 11.05
C ARG A 168 -12.16 -3.04 10.96
N LEU A 169 -11.89 -4.33 10.91
CA LEU A 169 -10.52 -4.84 10.85
C LEU A 169 -9.91 -4.56 9.48
N PHE A 170 -10.61 -4.94 8.40
CA PHE A 170 -10.09 -4.83 7.03
C PHE A 170 -10.46 -3.50 6.35
N GLY A 171 -11.46 -2.78 6.83
CA GLY A 171 -11.80 -1.43 6.35
C GLY A 171 -10.87 -0.32 6.85
N ARG A 172 -9.84 -0.66 7.63
CA ARG A 172 -8.84 0.27 8.20
C ARG A 172 -7.45 -0.31 8.10
N HIS A 173 -6.45 0.51 8.41
CA HIS A 173 -5.06 0.05 8.51
C HIS A 173 -4.85 -0.79 9.76
N LEU A 174 -4.17 -1.93 9.59
CA LEU A 174 -3.79 -2.84 10.66
C LEU A 174 -2.28 -3.10 10.58
N ALA A 175 -1.59 -3.01 11.70
CA ALA A 175 -0.21 -3.43 11.84
C ALA A 175 -0.12 -4.62 12.81
N VAL A 176 0.54 -5.70 12.38
CA VAL A 176 0.82 -6.87 13.23
C VAL A 176 2.31 -6.90 13.51
N LEU A 177 2.68 -6.59 14.75
CA LEU A 177 4.05 -6.47 15.19
C LEU A 177 4.46 -7.66 16.08
N GLY A 178 5.71 -8.06 16.00
CA GLY A 178 6.26 -9.13 16.81
C GLY A 178 7.61 -9.61 16.29
N ASN A 179 8.33 -10.38 17.10
CA ASN A 179 9.61 -10.97 16.72
C ASN A 179 9.45 -12.14 15.74
N THR A 180 10.53 -12.57 15.12
CA THR A 180 10.55 -13.77 14.29
C THR A 180 10.09 -14.99 15.10
N GLY A 181 9.21 -15.80 14.54
CA GLY A 181 8.63 -16.97 15.24
C GLY A 181 7.46 -16.67 16.17
N SER A 182 7.05 -15.39 16.34
CA SER A 182 5.92 -15.02 17.21
C SER A 182 4.54 -15.33 16.62
N GLY A 183 4.46 -15.87 15.40
CA GLY A 183 3.20 -16.23 14.74
C GLY A 183 2.50 -15.10 13.98
N LYS A 184 3.21 -14.00 13.62
CA LYS A 184 2.61 -12.86 12.89
C LYS A 184 1.90 -13.31 11.61
N SER A 185 2.62 -13.97 10.72
CA SER A 185 2.10 -14.42 9.42
C SER A 185 0.99 -15.45 9.57
N CYS A 186 1.12 -16.37 10.54
CA CYS A 186 0.06 -17.31 10.89
C CYS A 186 -1.21 -16.61 11.39
N SER A 187 -1.06 -15.57 12.21
CA SER A 187 -2.20 -14.80 12.71
C SER A 187 -2.93 -14.07 11.59
N VAL A 188 -2.18 -13.41 10.69
CA VAL A 188 -2.77 -12.72 9.53
C VAL A 188 -3.45 -13.72 8.58
N ALA A 189 -2.79 -14.82 8.26
CA ALA A 189 -3.38 -15.88 7.43
C ALA A 189 -4.67 -16.45 8.07
N GLY A 190 -4.66 -16.66 9.39
CA GLY A 190 -5.83 -17.09 10.15
C GLY A 190 -6.97 -16.09 10.08
N LEU A 191 -6.70 -14.79 10.29
CA LEU A 191 -7.71 -13.73 10.19
C LEU A 191 -8.38 -13.68 8.81
N ILE A 192 -7.61 -13.80 7.73
CA ILE A 192 -8.14 -13.86 6.36
C ILE A 192 -8.99 -15.12 6.19
N ARG A 193 -8.47 -16.29 6.56
CA ARG A 193 -9.13 -17.59 6.42
C ARG A 193 -10.46 -17.64 7.16
N TRP A 194 -10.47 -17.30 8.44
CA TRP A 194 -11.69 -17.32 9.27
C TRP A 194 -12.74 -16.30 8.78
N SER A 195 -12.28 -15.15 8.28
CA SER A 195 -13.19 -14.14 7.73
C SER A 195 -13.87 -14.64 6.47
N LEU A 196 -13.14 -15.28 5.55
CA LEU A 196 -13.70 -15.89 4.33
C LEU A 196 -14.63 -17.07 4.67
N GLU A 197 -14.25 -17.94 5.59
CA GLU A 197 -15.06 -19.07 6.03
C GLU A 197 -16.37 -18.59 6.68
N SER A 198 -16.30 -17.64 7.61
CA SER A 198 -17.50 -17.06 8.24
C SER A 198 -18.41 -16.33 7.25
N ALA A 199 -17.83 -15.67 6.24
CA ALA A 199 -18.61 -15.02 5.20
C ALA A 199 -19.37 -16.06 4.33
N ARG A 200 -18.74 -17.19 4.00
CA ARG A 200 -19.37 -18.30 3.24
C ARG A 200 -20.50 -18.95 4.01
N GLU A 201 -20.31 -19.26 5.29
CA GLU A 201 -21.34 -19.86 6.15
C GLU A 201 -22.60 -18.99 6.24
N LYS A 202 -22.48 -17.68 6.06
CA LYS A 202 -23.59 -16.72 6.12
C LYS A 202 -24.25 -16.44 4.76
N LEU A 203 -23.70 -16.96 3.67
CA LEU A 203 -24.34 -16.84 2.37
C LEU A 203 -25.63 -17.65 2.35
N VAL A 204 -26.75 -16.97 2.14
CA VAL A 204 -28.09 -17.60 2.03
C VAL A 204 -28.17 -18.45 0.75
N ASP A 205 -27.44 -18.05 -0.27
CA ASP A 205 -27.39 -18.71 -1.58
C ASP A 205 -25.98 -19.30 -1.75
N SER A 206 -25.89 -20.61 -1.63
CA SER A 206 -24.63 -21.37 -1.76
C SER A 206 -24.04 -21.34 -3.18
N THR A 207 -24.78 -20.83 -4.16
CA THR A 207 -24.27 -20.62 -5.53
C THR A 207 -23.50 -19.31 -5.68
N LYS A 208 -23.64 -18.38 -4.74
CA LYS A 208 -22.91 -17.12 -4.74
C LYS A 208 -21.57 -17.26 -4.04
N LEU A 209 -20.58 -16.55 -4.55
CA LEU A 209 -19.27 -16.44 -3.92
C LEU A 209 -19.18 -15.21 -3.02
N VAL A 210 -18.27 -15.26 -2.07
CA VAL A 210 -18.00 -14.14 -1.17
C VAL A 210 -17.46 -12.96 -1.97
N ASN A 211 -18.05 -11.77 -1.79
CA ASN A 211 -17.66 -10.55 -2.54
C ASN A 211 -16.46 -9.80 -1.92
N SER A 212 -15.82 -10.34 -0.91
CA SER A 212 -14.58 -9.77 -0.36
C SER A 212 -13.36 -10.26 -1.14
N ARG A 213 -12.37 -9.38 -1.30
CA ARG A 213 -11.14 -9.69 -2.03
C ARG A 213 -9.93 -9.37 -1.16
N PHE A 214 -9.01 -10.31 -1.13
CA PHE A 214 -7.72 -10.14 -0.47
C PHE A 214 -6.61 -10.29 -1.50
N ILE A 215 -5.72 -9.30 -1.54
CA ILE A 215 -4.49 -9.35 -2.33
C ILE A 215 -3.33 -9.32 -1.34
N VAL A 216 -2.55 -10.40 -1.32
CA VAL A 216 -1.43 -10.59 -0.41
C VAL A 216 -0.13 -10.48 -1.19
N LEU A 217 0.70 -9.48 -0.88
CA LEU A 217 2.08 -9.41 -1.35
C LEU A 217 2.94 -10.18 -0.35
N ASP A 218 3.54 -11.28 -0.80
CA ASP A 218 4.27 -12.24 0.05
C ASP A 218 5.77 -12.26 -0.27
N PRO A 219 6.56 -11.35 0.30
CA PRO A 219 7.99 -11.29 0.02
C PRO A 219 8.78 -12.51 0.54
N ASN A 220 8.23 -13.26 1.49
CA ASN A 220 8.92 -14.37 2.13
C ASN A 220 8.40 -15.77 1.74
N GLY A 221 7.32 -15.88 0.97
CA GLY A 221 6.68 -17.14 0.60
C GLY A 221 6.01 -17.88 1.77
N GLU A 222 5.55 -17.15 2.79
CA GLU A 222 4.90 -17.73 3.97
C GLU A 222 3.40 -17.97 3.73
N TYR A 223 2.75 -17.05 3.03
CA TYR A 223 1.30 -17.13 2.77
C TYR A 223 0.96 -18.11 1.65
N SER A 224 1.80 -18.23 0.64
CA SER A 224 1.64 -19.21 -0.43
C SER A 224 1.54 -20.64 0.12
N LYS A 225 2.27 -20.95 1.19
CA LYS A 225 2.22 -22.24 1.90
C LYS A 225 0.97 -22.40 2.76
N ALA A 226 0.48 -21.30 3.36
CA ALA A 226 -0.66 -21.33 4.27
C ALA A 226 -1.99 -21.59 3.56
N PHE A 227 -2.08 -21.36 2.25
CA PHE A 227 -3.30 -21.47 1.45
C PHE A 227 -3.24 -22.49 0.29
N VAL A 228 -2.21 -23.33 0.24
CA VAL A 228 -2.05 -24.36 -0.80
C VAL A 228 -3.25 -25.33 -0.88
N ASP A 229 -3.90 -25.60 0.25
CA ASP A 229 -5.07 -26.49 0.35
C ASP A 229 -6.38 -25.85 -0.06
N LYS A 230 -6.39 -24.58 -0.39
CA LYS A 230 -7.60 -23.82 -0.78
C LYS A 230 -7.67 -23.68 -2.29
N GLN A 231 -8.65 -24.35 -2.91
CA GLN A 231 -8.92 -24.24 -4.36
C GLN A 231 -9.29 -22.82 -4.81
N GLU A 232 -9.63 -21.95 -3.87
CA GLU A 232 -10.08 -20.59 -4.12
C GLU A 232 -8.96 -19.54 -4.02
N ALA A 233 -7.74 -19.96 -3.67
CA ALA A 233 -6.57 -19.08 -3.64
C ALA A 233 -5.84 -19.13 -4.98
N ASN A 234 -5.72 -17.97 -5.64
CA ASN A 234 -4.85 -17.81 -6.80
C ASN A 234 -3.44 -17.48 -6.33
N ILE A 235 -2.49 -18.40 -6.49
CA ILE A 235 -1.10 -18.21 -6.09
C ILE A 235 -0.26 -17.92 -7.33
N TYR A 236 0.29 -16.72 -7.42
CA TYR A 236 1.20 -16.28 -8.47
C TYR A 236 2.63 -16.28 -7.94
N MET A 237 3.55 -16.84 -8.70
CA MET A 237 4.97 -16.93 -8.34
C MET A 237 5.86 -16.63 -9.54
N VAL A 238 7.09 -16.24 -9.26
CA VAL A 238 8.15 -16.14 -10.27
C VAL A 238 8.73 -17.53 -10.52
N ASN A 239 8.94 -17.89 -11.77
CA ASN A 239 9.54 -19.18 -12.19
C ASN A 239 8.73 -20.41 -11.75
N VAL A 240 7.47 -20.45 -12.07
CA VAL A 240 6.59 -21.62 -11.82
C VAL A 240 7.01 -22.78 -12.68
N GLU A 241 7.16 -23.97 -12.07
CA GLU A 241 7.29 -25.24 -12.77
C GLU A 241 5.90 -25.82 -13.06
N ASN A 242 5.74 -26.44 -14.21
CA ASN A 242 4.46 -27.00 -14.64
C ASN A 242 4.01 -28.11 -13.69
N GLY A 243 2.86 -27.99 -13.07
CA GLY A 243 2.22 -29.04 -12.26
C GLY A 243 1.85 -28.68 -10.82
N ASP A 244 2.29 -27.54 -10.28
CA ASP A 244 2.12 -27.20 -8.86
C ASP A 244 0.79 -26.48 -8.51
N GLY A 245 -0.11 -26.33 -9.47
CA GLY A 245 -1.36 -25.56 -9.26
C GLY A 245 -1.13 -24.05 -9.03
N LYS A 246 0.10 -23.59 -9.19
CA LYS A 246 0.52 -22.19 -9.08
C LYS A 246 0.58 -21.55 -10.47
N LYS A 247 0.39 -20.25 -10.53
CA LYS A 247 0.39 -19.47 -11.76
C LYS A 247 1.68 -18.64 -11.89
N GLN A 248 2.14 -18.48 -13.12
CA GLN A 248 3.27 -17.57 -13.38
C GLN A 248 2.85 -16.13 -13.09
N LEU A 249 3.67 -15.40 -12.33
CA LEU A 249 3.50 -13.96 -12.15
C LEU A 249 3.83 -13.24 -13.45
N GLU A 250 2.89 -12.46 -13.94
CA GLU A 250 3.02 -11.65 -15.14
C GLU A 250 2.76 -10.18 -14.80
N VAL A 251 3.76 -9.36 -15.03
CA VAL A 251 3.70 -7.90 -14.90
C VAL A 251 4.24 -7.30 -16.19
N PRO A 252 3.39 -7.09 -17.19
CA PRO A 252 3.83 -6.58 -18.49
C PRO A 252 4.68 -5.32 -18.37
N LEU A 253 5.72 -5.20 -19.18
CA LEU A 253 6.67 -4.07 -19.13
C LEU A 253 6.00 -2.70 -19.34
N TRP A 254 4.85 -2.66 -20.01
CA TRP A 254 4.09 -1.45 -20.24
C TRP A 254 3.30 -0.95 -19.00
N PHE A 255 3.25 -1.73 -17.91
CA PHE A 255 2.77 -1.28 -16.60
C PHE A 255 3.77 -0.36 -15.90
N TRP A 256 5.05 -0.50 -16.21
CA TRP A 256 6.10 0.19 -15.51
C TRP A 256 6.07 1.69 -15.78
N ASN A 257 6.01 2.48 -14.74
CA ASN A 257 6.07 3.93 -14.83
C ASN A 257 7.49 4.43 -15.05
N THR A 258 7.63 5.73 -15.27
CA THR A 258 8.92 6.38 -15.51
C THR A 258 9.93 6.16 -14.38
N ASP A 259 9.46 6.21 -13.12
CA ASP A 259 10.35 6.05 -11.96
C ASP A 259 10.86 4.61 -11.83
N GLU A 260 10.02 3.63 -12.12
CA GLU A 260 10.40 2.21 -12.17
C GLU A 260 11.42 1.94 -13.28
N TRP A 261 11.19 2.43 -14.49
CA TRP A 261 12.16 2.35 -15.57
C TRP A 261 13.50 2.99 -15.19
N CYS A 262 13.48 4.18 -14.60
CA CYS A 262 14.69 4.87 -14.16
C CYS A 262 15.41 4.11 -13.04
N GLY A 263 14.67 3.55 -12.09
CA GLY A 263 15.22 2.77 -10.98
C GLY A 263 15.92 1.51 -11.46
N PHE A 264 15.23 0.66 -12.24
CA PHE A 264 15.79 -0.58 -12.79
C PHE A 264 16.99 -0.38 -13.69
N THR A 265 16.96 0.65 -14.53
CA THR A 265 18.06 0.94 -15.46
C THR A 265 19.17 1.79 -14.84
N LYS A 266 19.01 2.20 -13.57
CA LYS A 266 19.91 3.15 -12.88
C LYS A 266 20.13 4.40 -13.73
N ALA A 267 19.03 4.95 -14.25
CA ALA A 267 19.05 6.09 -15.16
C ALA A 267 19.42 7.38 -14.41
N SER A 268 20.27 8.21 -15.07
CA SER A 268 20.62 9.53 -14.54
C SER A 268 19.38 10.46 -14.54
N PRO A 269 19.07 11.15 -13.43
CA PRO A 269 17.91 12.05 -13.36
C PRO A 269 17.98 13.22 -14.36
N LYS A 270 19.18 13.67 -14.72
CA LYS A 270 19.38 14.87 -15.55
C LYS A 270 19.40 14.59 -17.05
N THR A 271 19.87 13.42 -17.47
CA THR A 271 20.11 13.09 -18.88
C THR A 271 19.24 11.95 -19.37
N HIS A 272 19.25 10.80 -18.69
CA HIS A 272 18.54 9.61 -19.15
C HIS A 272 17.03 9.72 -18.93
N ARG A 273 16.58 10.31 -17.79
CA ARG A 273 15.16 10.42 -17.45
C ARG A 273 14.36 11.13 -18.53
N THR A 274 14.87 12.25 -19.05
CA THR A 274 14.19 13.01 -20.10
C THR A 274 13.97 12.16 -21.35
N THR A 275 14.99 11.43 -21.79
CA THR A 275 14.89 10.55 -22.97
C THR A 275 13.90 9.41 -22.72
N ILE A 276 13.90 8.80 -21.53
CA ILE A 276 12.93 7.75 -21.15
C ILE A 276 11.49 8.29 -21.16
N VAL A 277 11.25 9.47 -20.60
CA VAL A 277 9.92 10.13 -20.60
C VAL A 277 9.41 10.32 -22.03
N HIS A 278 10.23 10.88 -22.91
CA HIS A 278 9.86 11.10 -24.30
C HIS A 278 9.62 9.78 -25.03
N ALA A 279 10.45 8.77 -24.78
CA ALA A 279 10.28 7.46 -25.38
C ALA A 279 8.99 6.77 -24.93
N LEU A 280 8.65 6.84 -23.62
CA LEU A 280 7.40 6.30 -23.09
C LEU A 280 6.18 7.04 -23.67
N LYS A 281 6.23 8.37 -23.74
CA LYS A 281 5.16 9.15 -24.40
C LYS A 281 4.96 8.71 -25.84
N SER A 282 6.04 8.54 -26.60
CA SER A 282 5.97 8.13 -27.99
C SER A 282 5.32 6.76 -28.17
N VAL A 283 5.77 5.73 -27.44
CA VAL A 283 5.20 4.38 -27.60
C VAL A 283 3.75 4.29 -27.09
N ARG A 284 3.41 5.00 -26.01
CA ARG A 284 2.04 5.05 -25.45
C ARG A 284 1.08 5.89 -26.27
N SER A 285 1.60 6.80 -27.08
CA SER A 285 0.81 7.50 -28.09
C SER A 285 0.52 6.65 -29.33
N GLY A 286 0.93 5.37 -29.35
CA GLY A 286 0.71 4.45 -30.46
C GLY A 286 1.73 4.61 -31.60
N ILE A 287 2.85 5.32 -31.38
CA ILE A 287 3.93 5.39 -32.36
C ILE A 287 4.65 4.04 -32.37
N VAL A 288 4.56 3.35 -33.49
CA VAL A 288 5.22 2.06 -33.71
C VAL A 288 6.49 2.31 -34.52
N PHE A 289 7.63 1.92 -33.96
CA PHE A 289 8.96 2.03 -34.57
C PHE A 289 9.39 0.71 -35.25
N GLU A 290 8.44 -0.08 -35.77
CA GLU A 290 8.75 -1.26 -36.59
C GLU A 290 9.25 -0.84 -37.99
N GLU A 291 9.82 -1.78 -38.78
CA GLU A 291 10.24 -1.51 -40.15
C GLU A 291 9.06 -0.96 -40.97
N LEU A 292 8.91 0.34 -40.89
CA LEU A 292 7.82 1.07 -41.51
C LEU A 292 8.18 1.42 -42.95
N SER A 293 7.17 1.57 -43.76
CA SER A 293 7.38 2.30 -45.00
C SER A 293 8.01 3.66 -44.69
N LYS A 294 8.98 4.10 -45.49
CA LYS A 294 9.67 5.39 -45.32
C LYS A 294 8.72 6.57 -45.02
N GLN A 295 7.52 6.51 -45.54
CA GLN A 295 6.47 7.51 -45.31
C GLN A 295 5.95 7.51 -43.88
N ARG A 296 5.79 6.34 -43.24
CA ARG A 296 5.39 6.23 -41.84
C ARG A 296 6.53 6.61 -40.88
N GLU A 297 7.77 6.31 -41.21
CA GLU A 297 8.94 6.79 -40.48
C GLU A 297 8.98 8.31 -40.48
N LEU A 298 8.75 8.94 -41.61
CA LEU A 298 8.66 10.39 -41.72
C LEU A 298 7.51 10.97 -40.88
N ALA A 299 6.32 10.35 -40.92
CA ALA A 299 5.19 10.77 -40.05
C ALA A 299 5.55 10.70 -38.56
N SER A 300 6.13 9.58 -38.12
CA SER A 300 6.59 9.40 -36.74
C SER A 300 7.64 10.44 -36.35
N TYR A 301 8.59 10.72 -37.22
CA TYR A 301 9.63 11.71 -37.01
C TYR A 301 9.04 13.13 -36.92
N ALA A 302 8.17 13.52 -37.86
CA ALA A 302 7.51 14.82 -37.86
C ALA A 302 6.68 15.03 -36.57
N ARG A 303 5.94 14.02 -36.11
CA ARG A 303 5.22 14.06 -34.88
C ARG A 303 6.12 14.28 -33.67
N THR A 304 7.20 13.53 -33.56
CA THR A 304 8.15 13.66 -32.46
C THR A 304 8.76 15.06 -32.38
N ILE A 305 9.02 15.67 -33.56
CA ILE A 305 9.48 17.06 -33.63
C ILE A 305 8.39 18.01 -33.09
N ILE A 306 7.13 17.85 -33.50
CA ILE A 306 6.00 18.67 -33.03
C ILE A 306 5.90 18.59 -31.52
N ASP A 307 5.86 17.38 -30.95
CA ASP A 307 5.78 17.17 -29.50
C ASP A 307 6.98 17.79 -28.77
N THR A 308 8.19 17.69 -29.34
CA THR A 308 9.39 18.29 -28.78
C THR A 308 9.32 19.83 -28.79
N ILE A 309 8.82 20.44 -29.85
CA ILE A 309 8.62 21.90 -29.91
C ILE A 309 7.58 22.34 -28.88
N GLU A 310 6.46 21.64 -28.74
CA GLU A 310 5.41 21.96 -27.77
C GLU A 310 5.94 21.88 -26.33
N VAL A 311 6.70 20.85 -25.98
CA VAL A 311 7.36 20.71 -24.67
C VAL A 311 8.36 21.84 -24.43
N ASN A 312 9.17 22.19 -25.44
CA ASN A 312 10.10 23.30 -25.35
C ASN A 312 9.37 24.64 -25.13
N LYS A 313 8.27 24.87 -25.84
CA LYS A 313 7.41 26.06 -25.63
C LYS A 313 6.90 26.13 -24.18
N ALA A 314 6.40 25.02 -23.64
CA ALA A 314 5.90 24.95 -22.26
C ALA A 314 7.01 25.22 -21.23
N ALA A 315 8.24 24.77 -21.51
CA ALA A 315 9.42 25.02 -20.68
C ALA A 315 10.05 26.42 -20.86
N GLY A 316 9.49 27.28 -21.72
CA GLY A 316 10.00 28.62 -22.00
C GLY A 316 11.19 28.65 -22.97
N ASN A 317 11.43 27.59 -23.72
CA ASN A 317 12.42 27.51 -24.79
C ASN A 317 11.68 27.60 -26.17
N PRO A 318 12.08 28.43 -27.13
CA PRO A 318 13.38 29.09 -27.28
C PRO A 318 13.52 30.47 -26.63
N TRP A 319 12.53 30.94 -25.87
CA TRP A 319 12.48 32.27 -25.29
C TRP A 319 13.39 32.44 -24.06
N GLY A 320 14.05 31.39 -23.61
CA GLY A 320 15.06 31.46 -22.56
C GLY A 320 16.37 32.11 -23.03
N LYS A 321 17.19 32.53 -22.04
CA LYS A 321 18.51 33.07 -22.29
C LYS A 321 19.46 31.99 -22.85
N PHE A 322 20.56 32.44 -23.51
CA PHE A 322 21.65 31.54 -23.87
C PHE A 322 22.05 30.65 -22.63
N PRO A 323 22.20 29.31 -22.78
CA PRO A 323 22.34 28.55 -24.05
C PRO A 323 21.02 27.95 -24.60
N LEU A 324 19.84 28.15 -23.97
CA LEU A 324 18.59 27.49 -24.36
C LEU A 324 18.16 27.82 -25.81
N SER A 325 18.20 29.09 -26.18
CA SER A 325 17.86 29.53 -27.55
C SER A 325 18.81 28.94 -28.60
N LYS A 326 20.11 28.83 -28.28
CA LYS A 326 21.11 28.19 -29.14
C LYS A 326 20.81 26.69 -29.32
N ASN A 327 20.49 25.99 -28.26
CA ASN A 327 20.16 24.56 -28.31
C ASN A 327 18.92 24.31 -29.19
N PHE A 328 17.90 25.15 -29.04
CA PHE A 328 16.71 25.08 -29.90
C PHE A 328 17.05 25.30 -31.38
N HIS A 329 17.88 26.30 -31.69
CA HIS A 329 18.32 26.57 -33.05
C HIS A 329 19.06 25.36 -33.67
N GLN A 330 19.98 24.76 -32.94
CA GLN A 330 20.67 23.53 -33.34
C GLN A 330 19.73 22.36 -33.57
N SER A 331 18.66 22.27 -32.76
CA SER A 331 17.63 21.26 -32.96
C SER A 331 16.86 21.49 -34.28
N VAL A 332 16.50 22.73 -34.59
CA VAL A 332 15.85 23.09 -35.86
C VAL A 332 16.72 22.71 -37.05
N GLU A 333 18.03 22.99 -37.03
CA GLU A 333 18.99 22.59 -38.09
C GLU A 333 18.98 21.07 -38.31
N LYS A 334 18.97 20.29 -37.21
CA LYS A 334 18.91 18.81 -37.28
C LYS A 334 17.59 18.31 -37.82
N TRP A 335 16.47 18.87 -37.39
CA TRP A 335 15.15 18.44 -37.85
C TRP A 335 14.98 18.64 -39.36
N VAL A 336 15.49 19.74 -39.88
CA VAL A 336 15.49 19.99 -41.34
C VAL A 336 16.31 18.95 -42.07
N SER A 337 17.47 18.58 -41.54
CA SER A 337 18.32 17.56 -42.18
C SER A 337 17.74 16.14 -42.10
N GLY A 338 16.87 15.87 -41.13
CA GLY A 338 16.18 14.58 -40.93
C GLY A 338 14.90 14.41 -41.75
N ILE A 339 14.26 15.51 -42.19
CA ILE A 339 13.07 15.49 -43.04
C ILE A 339 13.54 15.53 -44.49
N VAL A 340 13.73 14.35 -45.09
CA VAL A 340 14.23 14.20 -46.44
C VAL A 340 13.10 13.70 -47.34
N SER A 341 12.97 14.30 -48.54
CA SER A 341 12.05 13.81 -49.58
C SER A 341 12.59 12.53 -50.24
N ASP A 342 11.71 11.58 -50.50
CA ASP A 342 12.02 10.31 -51.16
C ASP A 342 11.26 10.20 -52.48
N GLU A 343 11.80 9.44 -53.44
CA GLU A 343 11.18 9.26 -54.75
C GLU A 343 9.82 8.57 -54.67
N ASP A 344 9.62 7.71 -53.65
CA ASP A 344 8.40 6.94 -53.45
C ASP A 344 7.26 7.74 -52.77
N TYR A 345 7.50 9.00 -52.38
CA TYR A 345 6.47 9.84 -51.75
C TYR A 345 5.50 10.43 -52.75
N SER A 346 4.25 10.68 -52.32
CA SER A 346 3.26 11.40 -53.13
C SER A 346 3.71 12.82 -53.40
N ASP A 347 3.28 13.39 -54.54
CA ASP A 347 3.62 14.76 -54.92
C ASP A 347 3.17 15.78 -53.87
N GLU A 348 1.99 15.56 -53.25
CA GLU A 348 1.50 16.38 -52.15
C GLU A 348 2.39 16.36 -50.89
N LEU A 349 2.97 15.21 -50.56
CA LEU A 349 3.90 15.09 -49.44
C LEU A 349 5.25 15.74 -49.77
N LYS A 350 5.74 15.58 -51.00
CA LYS A 350 6.95 16.24 -51.47
C LYS A 350 6.84 17.75 -51.42
N ASP A 351 5.70 18.30 -51.83
CA ASP A 351 5.42 19.73 -51.76
C ASP A 351 5.39 20.24 -50.32
N ALA A 352 4.71 19.52 -49.40
CA ALA A 352 4.67 19.87 -47.99
C ALA A 352 6.08 19.86 -47.32
N ILE A 353 6.90 18.87 -47.66
CA ILE A 353 8.30 18.79 -47.18
C ILE A 353 9.09 19.98 -47.73
N GLN A 354 8.96 20.31 -48.99
CA GLN A 354 9.68 21.41 -49.62
C GLN A 354 9.31 22.78 -49.01
N VAL A 355 8.03 23.00 -48.74
CA VAL A 355 7.54 24.23 -48.07
C VAL A 355 8.10 24.34 -46.67
N PHE A 356 8.06 23.26 -45.88
CA PHE A 356 8.66 23.23 -44.56
C PHE A 356 10.16 23.51 -44.59
N GLU A 357 10.89 22.82 -45.48
CA GLU A 357 12.34 22.97 -45.65
C GLU A 357 12.73 24.37 -46.02
N ALA A 358 12.01 24.97 -46.97
CA ALA A 358 12.27 26.33 -47.43
C ALA A 358 12.07 27.34 -46.26
N LYS A 359 10.96 27.21 -45.48
CA LYS A 359 10.71 28.10 -44.37
C LYS A 359 11.71 27.92 -43.23
N ALA A 360 12.04 26.70 -42.88
CA ALA A 360 13.03 26.43 -41.86
C ALA A 360 14.44 26.93 -42.26
N LYS A 361 14.86 26.74 -43.49
CA LYS A 361 16.12 27.30 -44.03
C LYS A 361 16.13 28.83 -44.05
N GLU A 362 15.01 29.46 -44.36
CA GLU A 362 14.85 30.93 -44.27
C GLU A 362 15.15 31.39 -42.82
N LEU A 363 14.52 30.74 -41.83
CA LEU A 363 14.67 31.08 -40.41
C LEU A 363 16.11 30.82 -39.90
N ILE A 364 16.75 29.74 -40.34
CA ILE A 364 18.13 29.41 -40.02
C ILE A 364 19.09 30.46 -40.62
N ASN A 365 18.93 30.79 -41.92
CA ASN A 365 19.78 31.74 -42.63
C ASN A 365 19.65 33.16 -42.03
N ALA A 366 18.47 33.56 -41.62
CA ALA A 366 18.24 34.84 -40.95
C ALA A 366 19.03 35.00 -39.64
N ARG A 367 19.44 33.87 -39.03
CA ARG A 367 20.19 33.81 -37.78
C ARG A 367 21.68 33.50 -37.96
N SER A 368 22.09 33.21 -39.18
CA SER A 368 23.46 32.91 -39.56
C SER A 368 24.14 34.20 -39.99
N GLY A 369 25.35 34.52 -39.46
CA GLY A 369 26.09 35.71 -39.86
C GLY A 369 27.31 35.94 -38.96
N PRO A 370 28.05 37.03 -39.17
CA PRO A 370 29.22 37.36 -38.34
C PRO A 370 28.89 37.54 -36.86
N TYR A 371 27.62 37.86 -36.53
CA TYR A 371 27.08 37.97 -35.16
C TYR A 371 25.81 37.14 -35.10
N PRO A 372 25.89 35.82 -34.90
CA PRO A 372 24.74 34.96 -34.88
C PRO A 372 23.86 35.26 -33.69
N HIS A 373 22.54 35.34 -33.91
CA HIS A 373 21.53 35.40 -32.88
C HIS A 373 20.64 34.15 -32.95
N TYR A 374 20.10 33.72 -31.85
CA TYR A 374 19.37 32.44 -31.78
C TYR A 374 17.93 32.63 -31.35
N ASP A 375 17.43 33.87 -31.24
CA ASP A 375 16.09 34.16 -30.74
C ASP A 375 15.05 33.86 -31.85
N TYR A 376 14.01 33.14 -31.49
CA TYR A 376 12.83 32.87 -32.31
C TYR A 376 11.64 33.60 -31.74
N THR A 377 10.75 34.09 -32.61
CA THR A 377 9.46 34.66 -32.22
C THR A 377 8.42 33.54 -32.06
N ARG A 378 7.33 33.82 -31.34
CA ARG A 378 6.24 32.83 -31.22
C ARG A 378 5.64 32.46 -32.55
N ASP A 379 5.40 33.46 -33.40
CA ASP A 379 4.82 33.28 -34.73
C ASP A 379 5.70 32.42 -35.64
N GLU A 380 7.02 32.56 -35.55
CA GLU A 380 7.96 31.69 -36.26
C GLU A 380 7.89 30.24 -35.80
N VAL A 381 7.83 30.02 -34.46
CA VAL A 381 7.73 28.65 -33.90
C VAL A 381 6.38 28.05 -34.26
N ASP A 382 5.29 28.81 -34.16
CA ASP A 382 3.94 28.34 -34.50
C ASP A 382 3.80 28.06 -36.02
N SER A 383 4.50 28.82 -36.88
CA SER A 383 4.62 28.55 -38.31
C SER A 383 5.33 27.21 -38.58
N LEU A 384 6.43 26.93 -37.89
CA LEU A 384 7.13 25.63 -38.02
C LEU A 384 6.23 24.46 -37.59
N ILE A 385 5.50 24.60 -36.48
CA ILE A 385 4.53 23.57 -36.03
C ILE A 385 3.46 23.33 -37.07
N THR A 386 2.90 24.39 -37.65
CA THR A 386 1.81 24.30 -38.64
C THR A 386 2.28 23.54 -39.87
N LEU A 387 3.46 23.87 -40.38
CA LEU A 387 4.04 23.20 -41.58
C LEU A 387 4.40 21.74 -41.27
N LEU A 388 4.93 21.46 -40.08
CA LEU A 388 5.19 20.07 -39.62
C LEU A 388 3.91 19.25 -39.50
N LYS A 389 2.82 19.84 -39.01
CA LYS A 389 1.51 19.18 -38.94
C LYS A 389 0.98 18.84 -40.33
N GLU A 390 1.25 19.68 -41.32
CA GLU A 390 0.91 19.43 -42.72
C GLU A 390 1.71 18.27 -43.30
N VAL A 391 3.03 18.25 -43.06
CA VAL A 391 3.89 17.11 -43.44
C VAL A 391 3.40 15.83 -42.77
N TYR A 392 3.08 15.88 -41.48
CA TYR A 392 2.57 14.75 -40.71
C TYR A 392 1.25 14.20 -41.29
N ALA A 393 0.29 15.09 -41.57
CA ALA A 393 -1.00 14.69 -42.11
C ALA A 393 -0.87 14.07 -43.52
N LYS A 394 -0.04 14.65 -44.39
CA LYS A 394 0.23 14.12 -45.75
C LYS A 394 1.03 12.81 -45.72
N ALA A 395 1.81 12.59 -44.69
CA ALA A 395 2.49 11.32 -44.45
C ALA A 395 1.56 10.24 -43.84
N GLY A 396 0.25 10.53 -43.64
CA GLY A 396 -0.76 9.58 -43.16
C GLY A 396 -1.00 9.62 -41.67
N GLY A 397 -0.51 10.63 -40.95
CA GLY A 397 -0.79 10.87 -39.53
C GLY A 397 -2.23 11.37 -39.29
N LYS A 398 -2.79 11.09 -38.14
CA LYS A 398 -4.13 11.48 -37.73
C LYS A 398 -4.11 12.56 -36.65
N GLU A 399 -4.95 13.60 -36.76
CA GLU A 399 -5.02 14.69 -35.77
C GLU A 399 -5.38 14.21 -34.34
N GLU A 400 -6.20 13.18 -34.22
CA GLU A 400 -6.62 12.61 -32.92
C GLU A 400 -5.44 12.07 -32.09
N GLU A 401 -4.31 11.81 -32.72
CA GLU A 401 -3.11 11.32 -32.06
C GLU A 401 -2.36 12.43 -31.27
N PHE A 402 -2.70 13.70 -31.43
CA PHE A 402 -2.08 14.83 -30.70
C PHE A 402 -2.65 15.10 -29.29
N LEU A 403 -3.55 14.26 -28.82
CA LEU A 403 -3.99 14.37 -27.42
C LEU A 403 -2.79 14.09 -26.49
N PRO A 404 -2.60 14.91 -25.43
CA PRO A 404 -1.51 14.72 -24.51
C PRO A 404 -1.65 13.35 -23.83
N THR A 405 -0.74 12.44 -24.15
CA THR A 405 -0.66 11.14 -23.49
C THR A 405 0.23 11.29 -22.27
N ASP A 406 -0.29 10.88 -21.11
CA ASP A 406 0.51 10.80 -19.91
C ASP A 406 1.57 9.70 -20.08
N GLU A 407 2.84 10.03 -19.79
CA GLU A 407 3.97 9.11 -19.87
C GLU A 407 3.83 7.88 -18.97
N ASP A 408 2.98 7.92 -17.95
CA ASP A 408 2.78 6.83 -17.00
C ASP A 408 1.44 6.09 -17.19
N SER A 409 0.66 6.46 -18.22
CA SER A 409 -0.58 5.74 -18.56
C SER A 409 -0.29 4.28 -18.94
N PRO A 410 -1.00 3.28 -18.42
CA PRO A 410 -0.76 1.86 -18.70
C PRO A 410 -1.30 1.44 -20.08
N ILE A 411 -0.68 1.94 -21.13
CA ILE A 411 -1.00 1.62 -22.53
C ILE A 411 0.01 0.60 -23.06
N PRO A 412 -0.44 -0.52 -23.65
CA PRO A 412 0.44 -1.58 -24.13
C PRO A 412 1.43 -1.11 -25.21
N PHE A 413 2.68 -1.54 -25.06
CA PHE A 413 3.74 -1.44 -26.04
C PHE A 413 4.72 -2.61 -25.92
N THR A 414 5.51 -2.87 -26.96
CA THR A 414 6.52 -3.94 -26.96
C THR A 414 7.87 -3.42 -26.49
N GLY A 415 8.68 -4.31 -25.90
CA GLY A 415 10.05 -3.96 -25.47
C GLY A 415 10.94 -3.52 -26.64
N GLU A 416 10.74 -4.11 -27.81
CA GLU A 416 11.47 -3.74 -29.02
C GLU A 416 11.10 -2.34 -29.50
N ASN A 417 9.80 -2.02 -29.53
CA ASN A 417 9.32 -0.69 -29.88
C ASN A 417 9.83 0.37 -28.90
N PHE A 418 9.90 0.04 -27.61
CA PHE A 418 10.46 0.95 -26.60
C PHE A 418 11.94 1.22 -26.81
N ILE A 419 12.75 0.18 -27.11
CA ILE A 419 14.18 0.34 -27.42
C ILE A 419 14.36 1.29 -28.61
N ARG A 420 13.65 1.06 -29.71
CA ARG A 420 13.71 1.91 -30.92
C ARG A 420 13.24 3.32 -30.64
N SER A 421 12.21 3.48 -29.80
CA SER A 421 11.73 4.79 -29.37
C SER A 421 12.79 5.57 -28.58
N ILE A 422 13.56 4.92 -27.71
CA ILE A 422 14.64 5.57 -26.98
C ILE A 422 15.73 6.06 -27.96
N GLU A 423 16.12 5.23 -28.91
CA GLU A 423 17.14 5.58 -29.93
C GLU A 423 16.67 6.79 -30.76
N ALA A 424 15.44 6.76 -31.29
CA ALA A 424 14.87 7.85 -32.07
C ALA A 424 14.71 9.16 -31.27
N ASN A 425 14.20 9.09 -30.05
CA ASN A 425 14.05 10.27 -29.19
C ASN A 425 15.41 10.85 -28.76
N ALA A 426 16.42 10.00 -28.56
CA ALA A 426 17.77 10.48 -28.26
C ALA A 426 18.41 11.26 -29.40
N GLU A 427 18.18 10.89 -30.66
CA GLU A 427 18.61 11.65 -31.82
C GLU A 427 17.95 13.02 -31.88
N ILE A 428 16.62 13.06 -31.70
CA ILE A 428 15.85 14.29 -31.73
C ILE A 428 16.26 15.25 -30.60
N LEU A 429 16.49 14.72 -29.39
CA LEU A 429 16.87 15.50 -28.19
C LEU A 429 18.36 15.82 -28.13
N ASN A 430 19.18 15.38 -29.11
CA ASN A 430 20.64 15.48 -29.06
C ASN A 430 21.28 14.82 -27.82
N THR A 431 20.75 13.68 -27.39
CA THR A 431 21.20 12.95 -26.20
C THR A 431 21.82 11.60 -26.56
N THR A 432 22.17 11.35 -27.80
CA THR A 432 22.75 10.07 -28.30
C THR A 432 23.97 9.63 -27.51
N ASP A 433 24.86 10.56 -27.13
CA ASP A 433 26.06 10.25 -26.36
C ASP A 433 25.72 9.74 -24.93
N TYR A 434 24.61 10.19 -24.38
CA TYR A 434 24.18 9.79 -23.04
C TYR A 434 23.53 8.42 -23.01
N ILE A 435 22.80 8.02 -24.06
CA ILE A 435 22.13 6.72 -24.11
C ILE A 435 23.07 5.54 -24.33
N VAL A 436 24.31 5.78 -24.73
CA VAL A 436 25.34 4.72 -24.94
C VAL A 436 25.48 3.85 -23.69
N THR A 437 25.36 4.42 -22.49
CA THR A 437 25.45 3.70 -21.23
C THR A 437 24.10 3.16 -20.75
N LEU A 438 22.99 3.73 -21.20
CA LEU A 438 21.63 3.34 -20.84
C LEU A 438 21.13 2.14 -21.63
N MET A 439 21.36 2.14 -22.95
CA MET A 439 20.88 1.09 -23.85
C MET A 439 21.33 -0.32 -23.50
N PRO A 440 22.62 -0.58 -23.18
CA PRO A 440 23.05 -1.91 -22.75
C PRO A 440 22.31 -2.38 -21.48
N ARG A 441 22.01 -1.47 -20.54
CA ARG A 441 21.28 -1.83 -19.30
C ARG A 441 19.85 -2.24 -19.60
N ILE A 442 19.15 -1.49 -20.46
CA ILE A 442 17.79 -1.83 -20.89
C ILE A 442 17.79 -3.18 -21.64
N LYS A 443 18.69 -3.35 -22.61
CA LYS A 443 18.80 -4.59 -23.38
C LYS A 443 19.14 -5.79 -22.47
N THR A 444 20.01 -5.60 -21.49
CA THR A 444 20.34 -6.64 -20.48
C THR A 444 19.14 -6.97 -19.61
N LEU A 445 18.40 -5.98 -19.13
CA LEU A 445 17.19 -6.16 -18.33
C LEU A 445 16.14 -6.98 -19.09
N LEU A 446 15.86 -6.60 -20.34
CA LEU A 446 14.87 -7.30 -21.18
C LEU A 446 15.31 -8.70 -21.61
N ALA A 447 16.63 -8.96 -21.63
CA ALA A 447 17.20 -10.26 -21.93
C ALA A 447 17.37 -11.18 -20.72
N ASP A 448 17.27 -10.67 -19.48
CA ASP A 448 17.42 -11.48 -18.26
C ASP A 448 16.30 -12.52 -18.19
N VAL A 449 16.66 -13.79 -18.16
CA VAL A 449 15.73 -14.92 -18.20
C VAL A 449 14.71 -14.87 -17.03
N ARG A 450 15.11 -14.36 -15.88
CA ARG A 450 14.25 -14.24 -14.68
C ARG A 450 13.20 -13.14 -14.88
N VAL A 451 13.63 -11.98 -15.36
CA VAL A 451 12.78 -10.83 -15.63
C VAL A 451 11.88 -11.12 -16.83
N LYS A 452 12.42 -11.69 -17.89
CA LYS A 452 11.70 -12.02 -19.12
C LYS A 452 10.44 -12.88 -18.86
N LYS A 453 10.50 -13.84 -17.94
CA LYS A 453 9.34 -14.67 -17.60
C LYS A 453 8.21 -13.87 -16.94
N VAL A 454 8.53 -12.76 -16.28
CA VAL A 454 7.56 -11.89 -15.61
C VAL A 454 6.97 -10.86 -16.58
N ILE A 455 7.81 -10.26 -17.45
CA ILE A 455 7.45 -9.10 -18.29
C ILE A 455 6.96 -9.47 -19.71
N ASN A 456 7.10 -10.72 -20.13
CA ASN A 456 7.04 -11.13 -21.54
C ASN A 456 5.62 -11.22 -22.14
N ASN A 457 4.56 -10.94 -21.38
CA ASN A 457 3.20 -10.97 -21.89
C ASN A 457 2.77 -9.59 -22.41
N GLU A 458 3.27 -9.22 -23.58
CA GLU A 458 3.02 -7.92 -24.22
C GLU A 458 1.59 -7.77 -24.75
N THR A 459 0.88 -8.90 -24.97
CA THR A 459 -0.49 -8.93 -25.50
C THR A 459 -1.57 -8.86 -24.43
N LEU A 460 -1.21 -9.04 -23.16
CA LEU A 460 -2.13 -9.03 -22.03
C LEU A 460 -2.77 -7.63 -21.89
N LYS A 461 -4.10 -7.58 -21.88
CA LYS A 461 -4.83 -6.31 -21.67
C LYS A 461 -4.95 -5.99 -20.18
N LEU A 462 -5.01 -4.69 -19.84
CA LEU A 462 -5.21 -4.25 -18.45
C LEU A 462 -6.45 -4.87 -17.80
N SER A 463 -7.60 -4.91 -18.51
CA SER A 463 -8.83 -5.50 -17.99
C SER A 463 -8.70 -7.00 -17.72
N GLU A 464 -7.95 -7.72 -18.54
CA GLU A 464 -7.67 -9.13 -18.36
C GLU A 464 -6.73 -9.37 -17.18
N TRP A 465 -5.66 -8.56 -17.07
CA TRP A 465 -4.76 -8.60 -15.93
C TRP A 465 -5.51 -8.32 -14.62
N LEU A 466 -6.33 -7.27 -14.58
CA LEU A 466 -7.16 -6.97 -13.41
C LEU A 466 -8.11 -8.12 -13.08
N GLY A 467 -8.74 -8.75 -14.09
CA GLY A 467 -9.58 -9.92 -13.90
C GLY A 467 -8.82 -11.12 -13.32
N ASN A 468 -7.56 -11.31 -13.69
CA ASN A 468 -6.73 -12.39 -13.18
C ASN A 468 -6.26 -12.18 -11.73
N TYR A 469 -5.86 -10.97 -11.38
CA TYR A 469 -5.22 -10.67 -10.08
C TYR A 469 -6.19 -10.12 -9.04
N ILE A 470 -7.17 -9.31 -9.43
CA ILE A 470 -8.17 -8.77 -8.51
C ILE A 470 -9.42 -9.68 -8.48
N GLY A 471 -9.62 -10.47 -9.55
CA GLY A 471 -10.79 -11.30 -9.75
C GLY A 471 -11.91 -10.57 -10.51
N ALA A 472 -12.63 -11.31 -11.34
CA ALA A 472 -13.85 -10.85 -12.00
C ALA A 472 -15.05 -10.98 -11.03
N ASP A 473 -16.17 -10.37 -11.37
CA ASP A 473 -17.42 -10.54 -10.62
C ASP A 473 -17.75 -12.02 -10.42
N ASN A 474 -18.07 -12.39 -9.19
CA ASN A 474 -18.38 -13.76 -8.76
C ASN A 474 -17.23 -14.78 -8.91
N LYS A 475 -15.97 -14.34 -8.90
CA LYS A 475 -14.82 -15.24 -8.81
C LYS A 475 -13.95 -14.85 -7.62
N GLU A 476 -13.28 -15.84 -7.13
CA GLU A 476 -12.25 -15.94 -6.10
C GLU A 476 -11.87 -14.69 -5.32
N SER A 477 -11.73 -14.86 -4.04
CA SER A 477 -11.57 -13.80 -3.06
C SER A 477 -10.15 -13.64 -2.52
N LEU A 478 -9.21 -14.50 -2.90
CA LEU A 478 -7.84 -14.48 -2.39
C LEU A 478 -6.81 -14.61 -3.51
N THR A 479 -5.96 -13.62 -3.66
CA THR A 479 -4.80 -13.63 -4.55
C THR A 479 -3.52 -13.47 -3.74
N ILE A 480 -2.56 -14.37 -3.93
CA ILE A 480 -1.26 -14.34 -3.27
C ILE A 480 -0.20 -14.16 -4.33
N ILE A 481 0.60 -13.10 -4.20
CA ILE A 481 1.72 -12.81 -5.07
C ILE A 481 3.00 -13.10 -4.29
N ASP A 482 3.54 -14.28 -4.54
CA ASP A 482 4.76 -14.76 -3.88
C ASP A 482 6.00 -14.20 -4.59
N LEU A 483 6.68 -13.30 -3.90
CA LEU A 483 7.85 -12.59 -4.38
C LEU A 483 9.17 -13.17 -3.84
N SER A 484 9.11 -14.28 -3.12
CA SER A 484 10.28 -14.87 -2.42
C SER A 484 11.42 -15.30 -3.34
N LEU A 485 11.14 -15.51 -4.61
CA LEU A 485 12.14 -15.87 -5.63
C LEU A 485 12.67 -14.66 -6.43
N LEU A 486 12.19 -13.44 -6.15
CA LEU A 486 12.77 -12.24 -6.74
C LEU A 486 14.12 -11.94 -6.07
N PRO A 487 15.14 -11.54 -6.85
CA PRO A 487 16.38 -11.07 -6.27
C PRO A 487 16.15 -9.83 -5.42
N SER A 488 16.85 -9.74 -4.31
CA SER A 488 16.75 -8.63 -3.34
C SER A 488 17.51 -7.35 -3.77
N ASP A 489 18.15 -7.34 -4.95
CA ASP A 489 19.02 -6.26 -5.43
C ASP A 489 18.32 -5.37 -6.48
#